data_a7666eb72787d43575082f9f4d545cab
#
_entry.id   a7666eb72787d43575082f9f4d545cab
#
_cell.length_a   1.000
_cell.length_b   1.000
_cell.length_c   1.000
_cell.angle_alpha   90.00
_cell.angle_beta   90.00
_cell.angle_gamma   90.00
#
_symmetry.space_group_name_H-M   'P 1'
#
loop_
_entity.id
_entity.type
_entity.pdbx_description
1 polymer ?
#
loop_
_entity_poly.entity_id
_entity_poly.type
_entity_poly.pdbx_seq_one_letter_code
_entity_poly.pdbx_strand_id
1 'polypeptide(L)'
;MGSEMCIRDRIDLLKAAADTLDEKIHDNLNAAIKGNGKLKYITKNGTVDMKLSDLEKTERFGSNKGSGGGAKGTALQESAAAWFSAVRFSRSKDLKYAPTDKEYKDVESIVDTDKSLDDIKAFLEEEPAWVDSCMATANALYGEFGKGTKNKFKWYRGGKFVDMLNDHFKTINNSYESPPFANLNKWTPADIWACECSVTKDQLTKSTNFASYNALLKEFIDKNILFGISLKKTTSDKVTLQPINYTSKRPPKSNFGDIYAKSFDALDVWMEIEGGIKIDVQFRDTSGGKGLQWQGEAIGSLAKHGKIGGGVYSRIIEEVTGTGLYKNVDVYKSRARSGGLNQRLTQLAQKYEDIINGSNNPKKTSGFVAPKITKETVDYHYNRTANKGQWVFSKYLGLMLVDRLMSMSKKERDEVSNLIALYATSQSKDSAPFLKAM
;
A
#
# COMPACT_ATOMS: atom_id res chain seq x y z
N MET A 1 -4.58 -14.16 33.37
CA MET A 1 -3.10 -14.15 33.40
C MET A 1 -2.60 -15.23 32.44
N GLY A 2 -2.54 -14.88 31.14
CA GLY A 2 -1.89 -15.68 30.13
C GLY A 2 -0.43 -15.23 30.06
N SER A 3 0.49 -16.06 30.50
CA SER A 3 1.90 -15.76 30.45
C SER A 3 2.33 -15.62 28.99
N GLU A 4 2.73 -14.43 28.59
CA GLU A 4 3.53 -14.24 27.38
C GLU A 4 4.81 -15.07 27.52
N MET A 5 4.81 -16.23 26.89
CA MET A 5 6.01 -17.05 26.80
C MET A 5 6.93 -16.37 25.78
N CYS A 6 8.00 -15.75 26.26
CA CYS A 6 9.02 -15.09 25.45
C CYS A 6 9.57 -16.07 24.39
N ILE A 7 9.96 -15.58 23.21
CA ILE A 7 10.60 -16.40 22.16
C ILE A 7 11.80 -17.17 22.73
N ARG A 8 12.54 -16.58 23.66
CA ARG A 8 13.64 -17.22 24.39
C ARG A 8 13.14 -18.42 25.17
N ASP A 9 11.99 -18.31 25.84
CA ASP A 9 11.39 -19.42 26.64
C ASP A 9 10.92 -20.55 25.72
N ARG A 10 10.43 -20.24 24.51
CA ARG A 10 10.08 -21.26 23.50
C ARG A 10 11.31 -21.98 22.95
N ILE A 11 12.42 -21.27 22.73
CA ILE A 11 13.70 -21.89 22.33
C ILE A 11 14.25 -22.77 23.44
N ASP A 12 14.16 -22.33 24.69
CA ASP A 12 14.61 -23.12 25.82
C ASP A 12 13.72 -24.33 26.08
N LEU A 13 12.40 -24.23 25.82
CA LEU A 13 11.49 -25.37 25.79
C LEU A 13 11.79 -26.36 24.66
N LEU A 14 12.13 -25.87 23.48
CA LEU A 14 12.57 -26.70 22.35
C LEU A 14 13.88 -27.45 22.68
N LYS A 15 14.83 -26.77 23.36
CA LYS A 15 16.09 -27.36 23.82
C LYS A 15 15.84 -28.46 24.87
N ALA A 16 14.96 -28.17 25.84
CA ALA A 16 14.59 -29.15 26.87
C ALA A 16 13.81 -30.34 26.28
N ALA A 17 12.96 -30.12 25.27
CA ALA A 17 12.26 -31.19 24.56
C ALA A 17 13.21 -32.03 23.70
N ALA A 18 14.31 -31.48 23.20
CA ALA A 18 15.30 -32.17 22.39
C ALA A 18 15.94 -33.34 23.16
N ASP A 19 16.15 -33.19 24.46
CA ASP A 19 16.77 -34.21 25.30
C ASP A 19 15.86 -35.43 25.51
N THR A 20 14.59 -35.37 25.13
CA THR A 20 13.59 -36.46 25.30
C THR A 20 13.13 -37.06 23.97
N LEU A 21 13.67 -36.58 22.83
CA LEU A 21 13.26 -37.01 21.50
C LEU A 21 14.17 -38.07 20.90
N ASP A 22 13.63 -38.81 19.91
CA ASP A 22 14.40 -39.74 19.08
C ASP A 22 15.68 -39.06 18.54
N GLU A 23 16.81 -39.80 18.55
CA GLU A 23 18.15 -39.28 18.22
C GLU A 23 18.19 -38.52 16.89
N LYS A 24 17.45 -38.98 15.89
CA LYS A 24 17.39 -38.35 14.58
C LYS A 24 16.65 -37.03 14.60
N ILE A 25 15.62 -36.89 15.43
CA ILE A 25 14.86 -35.63 15.65
C ILE A 25 15.73 -34.70 16.47
N HIS A 26 16.43 -35.21 17.49
CA HIS A 26 17.37 -34.46 18.30
C HIS A 26 18.49 -33.81 17.47
N ASP A 27 19.11 -34.56 16.55
CA ASP A 27 20.17 -34.03 15.68
C ASP A 27 19.67 -32.96 14.73
N ASN A 28 18.49 -33.12 14.14
CA ASN A 28 17.86 -32.12 13.31
C ASN A 28 17.52 -30.84 14.07
N LEU A 29 17.02 -30.98 15.31
CA LEU A 29 16.71 -29.86 16.18
C LEU A 29 17.99 -29.09 16.59
N ASN A 30 19.02 -29.83 17.01
CA ASN A 30 20.32 -29.25 17.35
C ASN A 30 21.00 -28.56 16.17
N ALA A 31 20.90 -29.11 14.95
CA ALA A 31 21.40 -28.49 13.74
C ALA A 31 20.64 -27.19 13.41
N ALA A 32 19.32 -27.18 13.61
CA ALA A 32 18.49 -25.98 13.43
C ALA A 32 18.79 -24.90 14.47
N ILE A 33 18.96 -25.28 15.75
CA ILE A 33 19.30 -24.39 16.86
C ILE A 33 20.67 -23.73 16.62
N LYS A 34 21.63 -24.49 16.07
CA LYS A 34 22.96 -23.98 15.69
C LYS A 34 22.98 -23.16 14.39
N GLY A 35 21.83 -22.94 13.75
CA GLY A 35 21.69 -22.18 12.50
C GLY A 35 22.10 -22.94 11.25
N ASN A 36 22.47 -24.23 11.36
CA ASN A 36 22.96 -25.07 10.26
C ASN A 36 21.90 -26.02 9.70
N GLY A 37 20.73 -26.13 10.34
CA GLY A 37 19.65 -27.03 9.98
C GLY A 37 18.39 -26.31 9.57
N LYS A 38 17.44 -27.09 9.05
CA LYS A 38 16.08 -26.64 8.68
C LYS A 38 15.07 -27.43 9.49
N LEU A 39 14.06 -26.72 10.00
CA LEU A 39 12.89 -27.32 10.63
C LEU A 39 11.76 -27.42 9.60
N LYS A 40 11.00 -28.50 9.69
CA LYS A 40 9.76 -28.62 8.91
C LYS A 40 8.66 -27.83 9.61
N TYR A 41 8.17 -26.80 8.92
CA TYR A 41 7.07 -25.96 9.42
C TYR A 41 5.79 -26.27 8.63
N ILE A 42 4.72 -26.60 9.34
CA ILE A 42 3.42 -26.92 8.72
C ILE A 42 2.64 -25.62 8.57
N THR A 43 2.34 -25.25 7.33
CA THR A 43 1.49 -24.11 6.99
C THR A 43 0.14 -24.58 6.45
N LYS A 44 -0.81 -23.67 6.31
CA LYS A 44 -2.10 -23.94 5.64
C LYS A 44 -1.95 -24.45 4.20
N ASN A 45 -0.79 -24.20 3.57
CA ASN A 45 -0.49 -24.56 2.19
C ASN A 45 0.50 -25.72 2.04
N GLY A 46 0.78 -26.45 3.14
CA GLY A 46 1.69 -27.59 3.17
C GLY A 46 2.91 -27.38 4.06
N THR A 47 3.87 -28.31 4.00
CA THR A 47 5.07 -28.30 4.81
C THR A 47 6.19 -27.53 4.11
N VAL A 48 6.84 -26.61 4.82
CA VAL A 48 7.96 -25.79 4.33
C VAL A 48 9.19 -26.02 5.20
N ASP A 49 10.36 -26.21 4.60
CA ASP A 49 11.63 -26.25 5.33
C ASP A 49 12.11 -24.83 5.65
N MET A 50 12.24 -24.50 6.93
CA MET A 50 12.67 -23.20 7.41
C MET A 50 13.88 -23.30 8.32
N LYS A 51 14.76 -22.30 8.28
CA LYS A 51 15.78 -22.11 9.32
C LYS A 51 15.11 -21.57 10.59
N LEU A 52 15.68 -21.85 11.75
CA LEU A 52 15.17 -21.33 13.02
C LEU A 52 15.08 -19.78 13.02
N SER A 53 16.09 -19.11 12.45
CA SER A 53 16.08 -17.64 12.30
C SER A 53 14.95 -17.11 11.41
N ASP A 54 14.51 -17.88 10.45
CA ASP A 54 13.40 -17.50 9.56
C ASP A 54 12.06 -17.78 10.25
N LEU A 55 12.00 -18.81 11.08
CA LEU A 55 10.84 -19.11 11.93
C LEU A 55 10.62 -18.02 12.98
N GLU A 56 11.69 -17.61 13.67
CA GLU A 56 11.64 -16.50 14.63
C GLU A 56 11.12 -15.20 13.99
N LYS A 57 11.60 -14.86 12.79
CA LYS A 57 11.10 -13.71 12.04
C LYS A 57 9.62 -13.86 11.67
N THR A 58 9.20 -15.05 11.27
CA THR A 58 7.81 -15.31 10.89
C THR A 58 6.88 -15.22 12.09
N GLU A 59 7.31 -15.66 13.25
CA GLU A 59 6.51 -15.55 14.49
C GLU A 59 6.43 -14.10 14.98
N ARG A 60 7.56 -13.37 15.00
CA ARG A 60 7.59 -11.97 15.46
C ARG A 60 6.82 -11.01 14.55
N PHE A 61 7.05 -11.07 13.26
CA PHE A 61 6.51 -10.10 12.31
C PHE A 61 5.31 -10.60 11.50
N GLY A 62 4.96 -11.88 11.66
CA GLY A 62 3.90 -12.54 10.90
C GLY A 62 4.20 -12.66 9.41
N SER A 63 3.25 -13.19 8.66
CA SER A 63 3.37 -13.25 7.20
C SER A 63 3.15 -11.88 6.57
N ASN A 64 3.80 -11.61 5.43
CA ASN A 64 3.59 -10.41 4.59
C ASN A 64 2.16 -10.26 4.02
N LYS A 65 1.30 -11.25 4.22
CA LYS A 65 -0.12 -11.13 3.88
C LYS A 65 -0.75 -10.28 4.97
N GLY A 66 -1.05 -9.03 4.63
CA GLY A 66 -1.73 -8.13 5.54
C GLY A 66 -2.93 -8.85 6.16
N SER A 67 -3.00 -8.86 7.47
CA SER A 67 -4.22 -9.22 8.17
C SER A 67 -5.31 -8.34 7.61
N GLY A 68 -6.31 -8.94 6.96
CA GLY A 68 -7.37 -8.23 6.24
C GLY A 68 -8.37 -7.52 7.15
N GLY A 69 -7.87 -6.76 8.12
CA GLY A 69 -8.66 -5.99 9.08
C GLY A 69 -9.51 -4.86 8.47
N GLY A 70 -9.49 -4.73 7.14
CA GLY A 70 -10.21 -3.66 6.46
C GLY A 70 -9.78 -2.27 6.96
N ALA A 71 -10.63 -1.26 6.73
CA ALA A 71 -10.34 0.12 7.11
C ALA A 71 -10.20 0.31 8.64
N LYS A 72 -10.94 -0.46 9.45
CA LYS A 72 -10.87 -0.39 10.92
C LYS A 72 -9.52 -0.91 11.45
N GLY A 73 -9.07 -2.06 10.95
CA GLY A 73 -7.78 -2.62 11.34
C GLY A 73 -6.61 -1.73 10.92
N THR A 74 -6.65 -1.16 9.72
CA THR A 74 -5.64 -0.19 9.26
C THR A 74 -5.56 1.02 10.19
N ALA A 75 -6.71 1.56 10.63
CA ALA A 75 -6.75 2.69 11.54
C ALA A 75 -6.11 2.39 12.90
N LEU A 76 -6.31 1.19 13.44
CA LEU A 76 -5.70 0.75 14.70
C LEU A 76 -4.17 0.59 14.56
N GLN A 77 -3.71 -0.01 13.47
CA GLN A 77 -2.29 -0.18 13.16
C GLN A 77 -1.54 1.16 13.10
N GLU A 78 -2.11 2.12 12.39
CA GLU A 78 -1.54 3.46 12.22
C GLU A 78 -1.55 4.22 13.55
N SER A 79 -2.64 4.12 14.33
CA SER A 79 -2.72 4.72 15.66
C SER A 79 -1.70 4.11 16.62
N ALA A 80 -1.53 2.79 16.61
CA ALA A 80 -0.50 2.12 17.42
C ALA A 80 0.90 2.66 17.09
N ALA A 81 1.23 2.82 15.80
CA ALA A 81 2.53 3.37 15.40
C ALA A 81 2.76 4.81 15.92
N ALA A 82 1.70 5.64 15.96
CA ALA A 82 1.80 6.99 16.54
C ALA A 82 2.09 6.93 18.05
N TRP A 83 1.40 6.07 18.81
CA TRP A 83 1.63 5.88 20.24
C TRP A 83 3.03 5.35 20.55
N PHE A 84 3.49 4.31 19.84
CA PHE A 84 4.84 3.76 20.00
C PHE A 84 5.92 4.80 19.69
N SER A 85 5.70 5.63 18.67
CA SER A 85 6.62 6.71 18.31
C SER A 85 6.67 7.77 19.42
N ALA A 86 5.54 8.17 19.98
CA ALA A 86 5.50 9.10 21.11
C ALA A 86 6.29 8.57 22.32
N VAL A 87 6.06 7.30 22.71
CA VAL A 87 6.77 6.65 23.81
C VAL A 87 8.26 6.57 23.50
N ARG A 88 8.65 6.21 22.28
CA ARG A 88 10.05 6.15 21.89
C ARG A 88 10.74 7.51 21.99
N PHE A 89 10.08 8.58 21.58
CA PHE A 89 10.61 9.95 21.64
C PHE A 89 10.62 10.55 23.05
N SER A 90 9.89 9.98 24.00
CA SER A 90 9.92 10.37 25.42
C SER A 90 11.08 9.77 26.20
N ARG A 91 11.74 8.75 25.68
CA ARG A 91 12.77 7.96 26.36
C ARG A 91 14.09 7.90 25.56
N SER A 92 15.20 7.67 26.28
CA SER A 92 16.55 7.64 25.68
C SER A 92 16.91 6.29 25.05
N LYS A 93 16.25 5.19 25.47
CA LYS A 93 16.59 3.83 25.04
C LYS A 93 15.59 3.30 24.03
N ASP A 94 16.02 2.42 23.12
CA ASP A 94 15.17 1.74 22.17
C ASP A 94 14.06 0.94 22.84
N LEU A 95 12.92 0.89 22.18
CA LEU A 95 11.83 0.01 22.55
C LEU A 95 12.26 -1.44 22.28
N LYS A 96 12.23 -2.26 23.31
CA LYS A 96 12.50 -3.71 23.22
C LYS A 96 11.25 -4.54 23.52
N TYR A 97 10.26 -3.92 24.11
CA TYR A 97 8.97 -4.49 24.50
C TYR A 97 7.86 -3.48 24.23
N ALA A 98 6.62 -3.96 24.15
CA ALA A 98 5.46 -3.09 24.08
C ALA A 98 5.48 -2.07 25.25
N PRO A 99 5.08 -0.81 25.01
CA PRO A 99 5.00 0.18 26.09
C PRO A 99 4.08 -0.26 27.22
N THR A 100 4.47 0.05 28.43
CA THR A 100 3.66 -0.17 29.64
C THR A 100 2.54 0.88 29.76
N ASP A 101 1.52 0.62 30.58
CA ASP A 101 0.44 1.57 30.84
C ASP A 101 0.94 2.92 31.36
N LYS A 102 1.99 2.90 32.19
CA LYS A 102 2.64 4.12 32.68
C LYS A 102 3.26 4.91 31.52
N GLU A 103 3.99 4.26 30.62
CA GLU A 103 4.62 4.92 29.48
C GLU A 103 3.59 5.50 28.51
N TYR A 104 2.46 4.81 28.28
CA TYR A 104 1.34 5.35 27.50
C TYR A 104 0.75 6.60 28.17
N LYS A 105 0.53 6.55 29.47
CA LYS A 105 0.01 7.68 30.25
C LYS A 105 0.97 8.89 30.23
N ASP A 106 2.27 8.65 30.29
CA ASP A 106 3.29 9.71 30.27
C ASP A 106 3.32 10.52 28.96
N VAL A 107 2.78 9.95 27.86
CA VAL A 107 2.75 10.58 26.53
C VAL A 107 1.35 10.93 26.03
N GLU A 108 0.31 10.67 26.80
CA GLU A 108 -1.09 10.88 26.38
C GLU A 108 -1.36 12.30 25.86
N SER A 109 -0.74 13.31 26.48
CA SER A 109 -0.92 14.72 26.09
C SER A 109 -0.29 15.09 24.74
N ILE A 110 0.61 14.27 24.22
CA ILE A 110 1.31 14.49 22.94
C ILE A 110 0.90 13.49 21.84
N VAL A 111 -0.16 12.73 22.06
CA VAL A 111 -0.74 11.82 21.05
C VAL A 111 -2.20 12.20 20.80
N ASP A 112 -2.56 12.32 19.53
CA ASP A 112 -3.92 12.64 19.10
C ASP A 112 -4.30 11.67 17.97
N THR A 113 -5.07 10.64 18.31
CA THR A 113 -5.51 9.60 17.39
C THR A 113 -7.04 9.46 17.44
N ASP A 114 -7.64 9.06 16.30
CA ASP A 114 -9.09 8.81 16.20
C ASP A 114 -9.51 7.44 16.77
N LYS A 115 -8.57 6.69 17.36
CA LYS A 115 -8.80 5.42 18.06
C LYS A 115 -8.42 5.55 19.51
N SER A 116 -9.22 4.92 20.38
CA SER A 116 -8.92 4.88 21.80
C SER A 116 -7.70 4.00 22.09
N LEU A 117 -7.00 4.29 23.18
CA LEU A 117 -5.85 3.48 23.58
C LEU A 117 -6.26 2.05 23.93
N ASP A 118 -7.46 1.85 24.48
CA ASP A 118 -7.98 0.51 24.82
C ASP A 118 -8.26 -0.32 23.57
N ASP A 119 -8.86 0.28 22.52
CA ASP A 119 -9.04 -0.40 21.23
C ASP A 119 -7.70 -0.79 20.60
N ILE A 120 -6.68 0.07 20.72
CA ILE A 120 -5.33 -0.17 20.20
C ILE A 120 -4.68 -1.32 20.97
N LYS A 121 -4.78 -1.36 22.30
CA LYS A 121 -4.24 -2.45 23.12
C LYS A 121 -4.91 -3.77 22.79
N ALA A 122 -6.23 -3.82 22.71
CA ALA A 122 -6.99 -5.01 22.33
C ALA A 122 -6.57 -5.52 20.95
N PHE A 123 -6.38 -4.61 19.97
CA PHE A 123 -5.89 -4.97 18.64
C PHE A 123 -4.48 -5.57 18.69
N LEU A 124 -3.57 -5.01 19.49
CA LEU A 124 -2.19 -5.51 19.58
C LEU A 124 -2.10 -6.87 20.31
N GLU A 125 -3.03 -7.17 21.20
CA GLU A 125 -3.19 -8.50 21.82
C GLU A 125 -3.64 -9.55 20.79
N GLU A 126 -4.57 -9.19 19.91
CA GLU A 126 -5.04 -10.08 18.82
C GLU A 126 -4.00 -10.24 17.69
N GLU A 127 -3.21 -9.21 17.43
CA GLU A 127 -2.25 -9.14 16.31
C GLU A 127 -0.82 -8.76 16.79
N PRO A 128 -0.18 -9.60 17.61
CA PRO A 128 1.10 -9.27 18.29
C PRO A 128 2.25 -8.94 17.31
N ALA A 129 2.20 -9.43 16.08
CA ALA A 129 3.18 -9.08 15.05
C ALA A 129 3.22 -7.57 14.70
N TRP A 130 2.17 -6.82 15.06
CA TRP A 130 2.17 -5.37 14.92
C TRP A 130 2.94 -4.65 16.02
N VAL A 131 3.07 -5.24 17.20
CA VAL A 131 3.93 -4.71 18.29
C VAL A 131 5.36 -4.57 17.80
N ASP A 132 5.94 -5.64 17.25
CA ASP A 132 7.30 -5.63 16.71
C ASP A 132 7.45 -4.64 15.55
N SER A 133 6.48 -4.59 14.65
CA SER A 133 6.47 -3.63 13.53
C SER A 133 6.43 -2.17 14.02
N CYS A 134 5.60 -1.85 15.02
CA CYS A 134 5.52 -0.51 15.59
C CYS A 134 6.80 -0.14 16.35
N MET A 135 7.39 -1.07 17.11
CA MET A 135 8.67 -0.84 17.81
C MET A 135 9.81 -0.57 16.83
N ALA A 136 9.94 -1.39 15.80
CA ALA A 136 11.00 -1.23 14.79
C ALA A 136 10.87 0.12 14.07
N THR A 137 9.65 0.50 13.68
CA THR A 137 9.37 1.78 13.04
C THR A 137 9.67 2.96 13.98
N ALA A 138 9.22 2.93 15.22
CA ALA A 138 9.45 3.98 16.21
C ALA A 138 10.94 4.15 16.52
N ASN A 139 11.69 3.06 16.66
CA ASN A 139 13.15 3.09 16.87
C ASN A 139 13.87 3.68 15.67
N ALA A 140 13.49 3.33 14.44
CA ALA A 140 14.08 3.89 13.22
C ALA A 140 13.80 5.40 13.10
N LEU A 141 12.57 5.84 13.35
CA LEU A 141 12.21 7.27 13.36
C LEU A 141 13.02 8.05 14.40
N TYR A 142 13.18 7.50 15.59
CA TYR A 142 14.02 8.14 16.61
C TYR A 142 15.50 8.18 16.22
N GLY A 143 16.02 7.13 15.61
CA GLY A 143 17.42 7.09 15.13
C GLY A 143 17.72 8.25 14.17
N GLU A 144 16.76 8.59 13.31
CA GLU A 144 16.90 9.67 12.31
C GLU A 144 16.59 11.05 12.90
N PHE A 145 15.49 11.20 13.65
CA PHE A 145 14.93 12.51 14.03
C PHE A 145 14.93 12.76 15.54
N GLY A 146 15.30 11.78 16.36
CA GLY A 146 15.04 11.82 17.80
C GLY A 146 16.10 12.50 18.66
N LYS A 147 17.31 12.72 18.15
CA LYS A 147 18.40 13.30 18.95
C LYS A 147 18.06 14.73 19.39
N GLY A 148 18.01 14.94 20.72
CA GLY A 148 17.71 16.26 21.29
C GLY A 148 16.23 16.68 21.20
N THR A 149 15.31 15.77 20.86
CA THR A 149 13.88 16.08 20.58
C THR A 149 12.92 15.51 21.61
N LYS A 150 13.36 15.23 22.85
CA LYS A 150 12.45 14.66 23.87
C LYS A 150 11.17 15.50 24.03
N ASN A 151 10.02 14.85 23.81
CA ASN A 151 8.69 15.46 23.88
C ASN A 151 8.49 16.72 23.00
N LYS A 152 9.34 16.90 21.98
CA LYS A 152 9.23 18.02 21.04
C LYS A 152 8.00 17.89 20.13
N PHE A 153 7.68 16.65 19.72
CA PHE A 153 6.65 16.37 18.75
C PHE A 153 5.34 15.92 19.41
N LYS A 154 4.24 16.38 18.86
CA LYS A 154 2.94 15.77 18.99
C LYS A 154 2.68 14.86 17.80
N TRP A 155 2.10 13.70 18.09
CA TRP A 155 1.88 12.62 17.13
C TRP A 155 0.40 12.51 16.80
N TYR A 156 0.10 12.46 15.50
CA TYR A 156 -1.27 12.51 15.02
C TYR A 156 -1.58 11.36 14.08
N ARG A 157 -2.78 10.82 14.24
CA ARG A 157 -3.43 9.91 13.30
C ARG A 157 -4.91 10.19 13.25
N GLY A 158 -5.45 10.70 12.11
CA GLY A 158 -6.82 11.20 12.09
C GLY A 158 -7.00 12.43 13.00
N GLY A 159 -8.25 12.69 13.41
CA GLY A 159 -8.58 13.77 14.31
C GLY A 159 -8.41 15.17 13.71
N LYS A 160 -8.55 16.19 14.55
CA LYS A 160 -8.62 17.61 14.12
C LYS A 160 -7.43 18.10 13.33
N PHE A 161 -6.23 17.58 13.61
CA PHE A 161 -5.02 18.00 12.88
C PHE A 161 -5.06 17.49 11.45
N VAL A 162 -5.37 16.22 11.23
CA VAL A 162 -5.45 15.63 9.88
C VAL A 162 -6.65 16.19 9.12
N ASP A 163 -7.77 16.47 9.80
CA ASP A 163 -8.91 17.14 9.20
C ASP A 163 -8.55 18.54 8.69
N MET A 164 -7.79 19.31 9.48
CA MET A 164 -7.28 20.62 9.07
C MET A 164 -6.39 20.53 7.82
N LEU A 165 -5.47 19.55 7.76
CA LEU A 165 -4.63 19.32 6.59
C LEU A 165 -5.49 18.93 5.37
N ASN A 166 -6.49 18.07 5.57
CA ASN A 166 -7.40 17.63 4.52
C ASN A 166 -8.27 18.77 3.99
N ASP A 167 -8.76 19.65 4.84
CA ASP A 167 -9.57 20.79 4.43
C ASP A 167 -8.73 21.83 3.68
N HIS A 168 -7.50 22.06 4.12
CA HIS A 168 -6.59 22.93 3.38
C HIS A 168 -6.19 22.31 2.02
N PHE A 169 -5.89 20.99 2.01
CA PHE A 169 -5.69 20.25 0.76
C PHE A 169 -6.89 20.40 -0.19
N LYS A 170 -8.13 20.23 0.28
CA LYS A 170 -9.34 20.41 -0.54
C LYS A 170 -9.45 21.82 -1.09
N THR A 171 -9.17 22.83 -0.27
CA THR A 171 -9.18 24.23 -0.70
C THR A 171 -8.23 24.45 -1.86
N ILE A 172 -6.99 23.99 -1.75
CA ILE A 172 -6.01 24.08 -2.84
C ILE A 172 -6.44 23.24 -4.05
N ASN A 173 -6.80 21.95 -3.82
CA ASN A 173 -7.12 21.02 -4.90
C ASN A 173 -8.31 21.49 -5.75
N ASN A 174 -9.32 22.09 -5.11
CA ASN A 174 -10.52 22.58 -5.77
C ASN A 174 -10.33 23.96 -6.44
N SER A 175 -9.22 24.64 -6.20
CA SER A 175 -8.89 25.87 -6.92
C SER A 175 -8.39 25.62 -8.35
N TYR A 176 -8.06 24.38 -8.68
CA TYR A 176 -7.68 24.00 -10.05
C TYR A 176 -8.93 23.69 -10.87
N GLU A 177 -8.98 24.11 -12.11
CA GLU A 177 -10.04 23.77 -13.07
C GLU A 177 -10.20 22.26 -13.21
N SER A 178 -9.08 21.53 -13.23
CA SER A 178 -9.02 20.07 -13.15
C SER A 178 -8.22 19.65 -11.93
N PRO A 179 -8.87 19.28 -10.81
CA PRO A 179 -8.19 18.93 -9.57
C PRO A 179 -7.17 17.79 -9.75
N PRO A 180 -5.88 17.99 -9.41
CA PRO A 180 -4.83 17.01 -9.68
C PRO A 180 -4.96 15.73 -8.84
N PHE A 181 -5.64 15.78 -7.71
CA PHE A 181 -5.76 14.63 -6.81
C PHE A 181 -7.22 14.28 -6.49
N ALA A 182 -7.52 12.98 -6.40
CA ALA A 182 -8.84 12.49 -6.02
C ALA A 182 -9.13 12.67 -4.52
N ASN A 183 -8.10 12.61 -3.68
CA ASN A 183 -8.20 12.77 -2.22
C ASN A 183 -6.82 13.03 -1.61
N LEU A 184 -6.80 13.34 -0.31
CA LEU A 184 -5.58 13.62 0.45
C LEU A 184 -4.50 12.54 0.29
N ASN A 185 -4.86 11.26 0.36
CA ASN A 185 -3.90 10.14 0.28
C ASN A 185 -3.23 10.00 -1.08
N LYS A 186 -3.67 10.75 -2.10
CA LYS A 186 -3.03 10.81 -3.42
C LYS A 186 -2.04 11.96 -3.54
N TRP A 187 -2.24 13.00 -2.76
CA TRP A 187 -1.27 14.08 -2.60
C TRP A 187 -0.16 13.66 -1.62
N THR A 188 -0.53 13.12 -0.45
CA THR A 188 0.38 12.54 0.54
C THR A 188 -0.18 11.23 1.10
N PRO A 189 0.55 10.12 1.00
CA PRO A 189 0.16 8.84 1.61
C PRO A 189 0.60 8.74 3.07
N ALA A 190 0.83 9.87 3.77
CA ALA A 190 1.20 9.85 5.17
C ALA A 190 0.05 9.30 6.02
N ASP A 191 0.32 8.23 6.74
CA ASP A 191 -0.62 7.54 7.62
C ASP A 191 -0.62 8.19 9.02
N ILE A 192 0.56 8.64 9.47
CA ILE A 192 0.75 9.39 10.73
C ILE A 192 1.58 10.65 10.49
N TRP A 193 1.45 11.60 11.42
CA TRP A 193 2.19 12.86 11.38
C TRP A 193 2.87 13.13 12.72
N ALA A 194 4.10 13.64 12.65
CA ALA A 194 4.80 14.22 13.77
C ALA A 194 4.93 15.72 13.54
N CYS A 195 4.46 16.53 14.49
CA CYS A 195 4.49 17.99 14.39
C CYS A 195 5.00 18.59 15.70
N GLU A 196 5.94 19.53 15.60
CA GLU A 196 6.41 20.26 16.78
C GLU A 196 5.24 21.02 17.45
N CYS A 197 5.16 20.95 18.77
CA CYS A 197 4.06 21.52 19.54
C CYS A 197 3.88 23.05 19.34
N SER A 198 4.90 23.74 18.89
CA SER A 198 4.88 25.20 18.65
C SER A 198 4.25 25.60 17.29
N VAL A 199 4.00 24.64 16.38
CA VAL A 199 3.46 24.94 15.04
C VAL A 199 1.97 25.27 15.13
N THR A 200 1.61 26.41 14.57
CA THR A 200 0.21 26.88 14.54
C THR A 200 -0.52 26.47 13.26
N LYS A 201 -1.86 26.46 13.33
CA LYS A 201 -2.70 26.25 12.15
C LYS A 201 -2.36 27.21 11.02
N ASP A 202 -2.23 28.49 11.32
CA ASP A 202 -1.98 29.53 10.29
C ASP A 202 -0.66 29.33 9.56
N GLN A 203 0.35 28.79 10.24
CA GLN A 203 1.61 28.42 9.60
C GLN A 203 1.43 27.29 8.59
N LEU A 204 0.55 26.34 8.84
CA LEU A 204 0.29 25.17 8.00
C LEU A 204 -0.65 25.47 6.84
N THR A 205 -1.55 26.46 6.98
CA THR A 205 -2.63 26.71 6.00
C THR A 205 -2.49 28.01 5.22
N LYS A 206 -1.29 28.63 5.21
CA LYS A 206 -1.04 29.87 4.50
C LYS A 206 -0.83 29.75 2.99
N SER A 207 -0.58 28.53 2.51
CA SER A 207 -0.28 28.28 1.10
C SER A 207 -1.53 28.30 0.23
N THR A 208 -1.42 28.77 -1.01
CA THR A 208 -2.56 28.93 -1.95
C THR A 208 -2.52 27.94 -3.11
N ASN A 209 -1.41 27.20 -3.29
CA ASN A 209 -1.24 26.19 -4.32
C ASN A 209 -0.31 25.07 -3.84
N PHE A 210 -0.29 23.93 -4.53
CA PHE A 210 0.53 22.78 -4.13
C PHE A 210 2.03 23.06 -4.17
N ALA A 211 2.52 23.88 -5.09
CA ALA A 211 3.94 24.19 -5.15
C ALA A 211 4.41 24.90 -3.88
N SER A 212 3.68 25.93 -3.43
CA SER A 212 3.98 26.66 -2.19
C SER A 212 3.75 25.79 -0.95
N TYR A 213 2.72 24.92 -0.95
CA TYR A 213 2.45 24.05 0.17
C TYR A 213 3.51 22.96 0.33
N ASN A 214 3.93 22.34 -0.76
CA ASN A 214 5.00 21.34 -0.75
C ASN A 214 6.36 21.96 -0.36
N ALA A 215 6.63 23.20 -0.79
CA ALA A 215 7.82 23.94 -0.38
C ALA A 215 7.82 24.20 1.15
N LEU A 216 6.69 24.61 1.71
CA LEU A 216 6.51 24.79 3.15
C LEU A 216 6.71 23.49 3.93
N LEU A 217 6.10 22.39 3.48
CA LEU A 217 6.27 21.08 4.11
C LEU A 217 7.72 20.63 4.05
N LYS A 218 8.40 20.84 2.90
CA LYS A 218 9.82 20.54 2.77
C LYS A 218 10.68 21.37 3.75
N GLU A 219 10.42 22.66 3.86
CA GLU A 219 11.10 23.52 4.83
C GLU A 219 10.92 23.02 6.26
N PHE A 220 9.71 22.58 6.63
CA PHE A 220 9.43 22.04 7.96
C PHE A 220 10.13 20.71 8.21
N ILE A 221 10.23 19.86 7.20
CA ILE A 221 10.99 18.60 7.28
C ILE A 221 12.49 18.90 7.45
N ASP A 222 13.06 19.77 6.63
CA ASP A 222 14.48 20.14 6.68
C ASP A 222 14.87 20.76 8.05
N LYS A 223 13.92 21.45 8.68
CA LYS A 223 14.09 22.01 10.05
C LYS A 223 13.73 21.03 11.16
N ASN A 224 13.34 19.81 10.84
CA ASN A 224 12.89 18.80 11.80
C ASN A 224 11.72 19.30 12.67
N ILE A 225 10.72 19.93 12.03
CA ILE A 225 9.54 20.54 12.69
C ILE A 225 8.28 19.69 12.43
N LEU A 226 8.07 19.23 11.19
CA LEU A 226 6.89 18.46 10.81
C LEU A 226 7.27 17.45 9.74
N PHE A 227 6.78 16.22 9.89
CA PHE A 227 6.91 15.21 8.84
C PHE A 227 5.73 14.25 8.84
N GLY A 228 5.28 13.92 7.63
CA GLY A 228 4.31 12.87 7.37
C GLY A 228 5.02 11.55 7.12
N ILE A 229 4.49 10.45 7.67
CA ILE A 229 5.09 9.12 7.60
C ILE A 229 4.07 8.15 7.02
N SER A 230 4.42 7.54 5.87
CA SER A 230 3.66 6.42 5.31
C SER A 230 4.22 5.10 5.85
N LEU A 231 3.37 4.33 6.50
CA LEU A 231 3.73 3.11 7.20
C LEU A 231 3.55 1.89 6.29
N LYS A 232 4.50 0.96 6.39
CA LYS A 232 4.34 -0.40 5.88
C LYS A 232 4.65 -1.37 7.00
N LYS A 233 3.87 -2.46 7.08
CA LYS A 233 4.18 -3.51 8.04
C LYS A 233 5.60 -3.99 7.77
N THR A 234 6.50 -3.80 8.74
CA THR A 234 7.85 -4.32 8.64
C THR A 234 7.89 -5.81 8.98
N THR A 235 8.85 -6.51 8.41
CA THR A 235 9.10 -7.94 8.65
C THR A 235 10.49 -8.16 9.25
N SER A 236 11.11 -7.09 9.75
CA SER A 236 12.43 -7.16 10.41
C SER A 236 12.61 -5.97 11.35
N ASP A 237 13.58 -6.07 12.25
CA ASP A 237 13.99 -4.97 13.13
C ASP A 237 14.65 -3.80 12.36
N LYS A 238 15.04 -4.03 11.11
CA LYS A 238 15.66 -3.01 10.26
C LYS A 238 14.61 -2.34 9.40
N VAL A 239 14.20 -1.14 9.80
CA VAL A 239 13.29 -0.29 9.03
C VAL A 239 14.11 0.73 8.26
N THR A 240 13.87 0.81 6.97
CA THR A 240 14.43 1.86 6.11
C THR A 240 13.45 3.02 6.03
N LEU A 241 13.92 4.22 6.35
CA LEU A 241 13.18 5.46 6.16
C LEU A 241 13.56 6.07 4.81
N GLN A 242 12.67 5.98 3.85
CA GLN A 242 12.88 6.51 2.51
C GLN A 242 12.22 7.87 2.35
N PRO A 243 12.99 8.96 2.14
CA PRO A 243 12.43 10.27 1.81
C PRO A 243 11.87 10.28 0.38
N ILE A 244 10.63 10.67 0.21
CA ILE A 244 9.93 10.76 -1.07
C ILE A 244 9.59 12.22 -1.34
N ASN A 245 9.84 12.71 -2.56
CA ASN A 245 9.61 14.09 -3.00
C ASN A 245 10.41 15.17 -2.23
N TYR A 246 11.51 14.78 -1.58
CA TYR A 246 12.38 15.70 -0.83
C TYR A 246 13.33 16.50 -1.72
N THR A 247 13.70 15.93 -2.86
CA THR A 247 14.60 16.57 -3.81
C THR A 247 13.86 16.98 -5.05
N SER A 248 14.36 17.98 -5.77
CA SER A 248 13.86 18.37 -7.08
C SER A 248 14.15 17.33 -8.18
N LYS A 249 15.00 16.34 -7.89
CA LYS A 249 15.28 15.24 -8.83
C LYS A 249 14.06 14.33 -8.91
N ARG A 250 13.42 14.35 -10.06
CA ARG A 250 12.36 13.38 -10.38
C ARG A 250 12.97 11.99 -10.57
N PRO A 251 12.22 10.94 -10.29
CA PRO A 251 12.62 9.58 -10.70
C PRO A 251 12.98 9.57 -12.18
N PRO A 252 13.92 8.72 -12.60
CA PRO A 252 14.15 8.48 -14.02
C PRO A 252 12.85 8.14 -14.72
N LYS A 253 12.72 8.50 -16.00
CA LYS A 253 11.49 8.29 -16.76
C LYS A 253 11.16 6.81 -16.84
N SER A 254 9.91 6.49 -16.57
CA SER A 254 9.33 5.16 -16.79
C SER A 254 8.77 5.08 -18.21
N ASN A 255 8.73 3.88 -18.76
CA ASN A 255 8.25 3.60 -20.11
C ASN A 255 7.20 2.51 -20.08
N PHE A 256 6.40 2.44 -21.12
CA PHE A 256 5.52 1.31 -21.36
C PHE A 256 6.37 0.05 -21.63
N GLY A 257 6.09 -1.02 -20.89
CA GLY A 257 6.68 -2.34 -21.12
C GLY A 257 5.78 -3.17 -22.01
N ASP A 258 4.80 -3.81 -21.42
CA ASP A 258 3.90 -4.73 -22.13
C ASP A 258 2.49 -4.74 -21.50
N ILE A 259 1.52 -5.32 -22.24
CA ILE A 259 0.21 -5.71 -21.74
C ILE A 259 0.13 -7.24 -21.69
N TYR A 260 -0.34 -7.79 -20.60
CA TYR A 260 -0.50 -9.23 -20.43
C TYR A 260 -1.69 -9.58 -19.53
N ALA A 261 -2.12 -10.84 -19.57
CA ALA A 261 -3.14 -11.36 -18.67
C ALA A 261 -2.61 -12.53 -17.84
N LYS A 262 -3.09 -12.69 -16.61
CA LYS A 262 -2.75 -13.83 -15.74
C LYS A 262 -3.87 -14.83 -15.58
N SER A 263 -5.10 -14.42 -15.88
CA SER A 263 -6.27 -15.26 -15.72
C SER A 263 -7.32 -14.85 -16.73
N PHE A 264 -7.83 -15.80 -17.47
CA PHE A 264 -8.98 -15.60 -18.35
C PHE A 264 -10.29 -15.46 -17.55
N ASP A 265 -10.45 -16.25 -16.48
CA ASP A 265 -11.68 -16.31 -15.70
C ASP A 265 -12.12 -14.95 -15.16
N ALA A 266 -11.16 -14.13 -14.75
CA ALA A 266 -11.43 -12.79 -14.28
C ALA A 266 -11.32 -11.73 -15.39
N LEU A 267 -10.87 -12.05 -16.60
CA LEU A 267 -10.43 -11.10 -17.64
C LEU A 267 -9.51 -10.00 -17.06
N ASP A 268 -8.61 -10.40 -16.18
CA ASP A 268 -7.69 -9.47 -15.52
C ASP A 268 -6.50 -9.18 -16.42
N VAL A 269 -6.46 -7.94 -16.90
CA VAL A 269 -5.39 -7.43 -17.74
C VAL A 269 -4.41 -6.63 -16.89
N TRP A 270 -3.14 -6.78 -17.21
CA TRP A 270 -2.02 -6.13 -16.54
C TRP A 270 -1.22 -5.30 -17.54
N MET A 271 -0.75 -4.16 -17.09
CA MET A 271 0.22 -3.32 -17.80
C MET A 271 1.54 -3.34 -17.05
N GLU A 272 2.61 -3.67 -17.74
CA GLU A 272 3.97 -3.57 -17.25
C GLU A 272 4.53 -2.17 -17.53
N ILE A 273 5.11 -1.56 -16.51
CA ILE A 273 5.82 -0.28 -16.60
C ILE A 273 7.26 -0.51 -16.18
N GLU A 274 8.21 -0.13 -17.03
CA GLU A 274 9.63 -0.36 -16.88
C GLU A 274 10.43 0.95 -16.79
N GLY A 275 11.72 0.85 -16.52
CA GLY A 275 12.63 2.00 -16.45
C GLY A 275 12.77 2.57 -15.04
N GLY A 276 12.45 3.84 -14.83
CA GLY A 276 12.68 4.54 -13.55
C GLY A 276 11.91 3.96 -12.38
N ILE A 277 10.60 3.83 -12.53
CA ILE A 277 9.71 3.20 -11.57
C ILE A 277 9.16 1.94 -12.21
N LYS A 278 9.57 0.78 -11.70
CA LYS A 278 9.11 -0.52 -12.19
C LYS A 278 7.90 -0.96 -11.41
N ILE A 279 6.76 -1.06 -12.09
CA ILE A 279 5.50 -1.54 -11.50
C ILE A 279 4.70 -2.32 -12.54
N ASP A 280 3.90 -3.27 -12.06
CA ASP A 280 2.82 -3.87 -12.82
C ASP A 280 1.49 -3.26 -12.35
N VAL A 281 0.61 -2.90 -13.26
CA VAL A 281 -0.71 -2.34 -12.95
C VAL A 281 -1.79 -3.30 -13.39
N GLN A 282 -2.51 -3.86 -12.42
CA GLN A 282 -3.68 -4.69 -12.66
C GLN A 282 -4.91 -3.81 -12.84
N PHE A 283 -5.68 -4.01 -13.92
CA PHE A 283 -6.99 -3.38 -14.10
C PHE A 283 -8.08 -4.30 -13.55
N ARG A 284 -8.74 -3.87 -12.50
CA ARG A 284 -9.73 -4.69 -11.79
C ARG A 284 -10.93 -3.88 -11.28
N ASP A 285 -11.96 -4.59 -10.85
CA ASP A 285 -13.07 -4.04 -10.10
C ASP A 285 -12.65 -3.66 -8.66
N THR A 286 -13.51 -2.88 -8.02
CA THR A 286 -13.40 -2.59 -6.59
C THR A 286 -14.40 -3.44 -5.82
N SER A 287 -13.93 -4.28 -4.92
CA SER A 287 -14.79 -4.99 -3.97
C SER A 287 -15.31 -4.03 -2.90
N GLY A 288 -16.63 -3.99 -2.66
CA GLY A 288 -17.25 -3.33 -1.52
C GLY A 288 -17.59 -1.83 -1.67
N GLY A 289 -17.46 -1.23 -2.85
CA GLY A 289 -17.91 0.14 -3.12
C GLY A 289 -19.41 0.28 -3.34
N LYS A 290 -20.00 1.40 -2.92
CA LYS A 290 -21.35 1.77 -3.34
C LYS A 290 -21.31 2.27 -4.80
N GLY A 291 -21.88 1.49 -5.71
CA GLY A 291 -21.96 1.82 -7.13
C GLY A 291 -20.89 1.16 -8.01
N LEU A 292 -21.01 1.39 -9.33
CA LEU A 292 -20.08 0.80 -10.31
C LEU A 292 -18.76 1.60 -10.34
N GLN A 293 -17.67 0.90 -10.07
CA GLN A 293 -16.33 1.49 -10.02
C GLN A 293 -15.30 0.56 -10.69
N TRP A 294 -14.23 1.14 -11.19
CA TRP A 294 -13.06 0.40 -11.65
C TRP A 294 -11.79 1.13 -11.23
N GLN A 295 -10.71 0.37 -11.09
CA GLN A 295 -9.42 0.90 -10.67
C GLN A 295 -8.28 0.07 -11.24
N GLY A 296 -7.08 0.64 -11.24
CA GLY A 296 -5.84 -0.10 -11.30
C GLY A 296 -5.28 -0.32 -9.90
N GLU A 297 -4.54 -1.39 -9.73
CA GLU A 297 -3.74 -1.66 -8.54
C GLU A 297 -2.30 -1.90 -8.95
N ALA A 298 -1.42 -0.97 -8.54
CA ALA A 298 -0.01 -1.02 -8.86
C ALA A 298 0.74 -1.94 -7.90
N ILE A 299 1.57 -2.84 -8.45
CA ILE A 299 2.39 -3.79 -7.71
C ILE A 299 3.84 -3.59 -8.09
N GLY A 300 4.68 -3.30 -7.11
CA GLY A 300 6.12 -3.09 -7.29
C GLY A 300 6.78 -2.72 -5.97
N SER A 301 8.08 -2.56 -5.97
CA SER A 301 8.86 -2.23 -4.75
C SER A 301 8.42 -0.90 -4.14
N LEU A 302 8.11 0.09 -4.96
CA LEU A 302 7.72 1.44 -4.51
C LEU A 302 6.20 1.64 -4.40
N ALA A 303 5.39 0.80 -5.04
CA ALA A 303 3.94 0.96 -5.14
C ALA A 303 3.18 -0.32 -4.78
N LYS A 304 3.55 -0.96 -3.67
CA LYS A 304 2.85 -2.15 -3.22
C LYS A 304 1.37 -1.82 -2.93
N HIS A 305 0.47 -2.31 -3.78
CA HIS A 305 -0.98 -2.06 -3.74
C HIS A 305 -1.39 -0.57 -3.89
N GLY A 306 -0.61 0.22 -4.62
CA GLY A 306 -1.00 1.59 -5.00
C GLY A 306 -2.26 1.59 -5.88
N LYS A 307 -3.37 2.19 -5.39
CA LYS A 307 -4.65 2.21 -6.12
C LYS A 307 -4.74 3.44 -7.01
N ILE A 308 -5.21 3.25 -8.25
CA ILE A 308 -5.42 4.31 -9.23
C ILE A 308 -6.88 4.23 -9.69
N GLY A 309 -7.69 5.23 -9.34
CA GLY A 309 -9.10 5.25 -9.75
C GLY A 309 -9.28 5.48 -11.25
N GLY A 310 -10.36 4.95 -11.82
CA GLY A 310 -10.63 5.03 -13.25
C GLY A 310 -10.64 6.44 -13.85
N GLY A 311 -11.09 7.46 -13.11
CA GLY A 311 -11.06 8.84 -13.53
C GLY A 311 -9.67 9.41 -13.73
N VAL A 312 -8.68 8.90 -12.97
CA VAL A 312 -7.27 9.33 -13.10
C VAL A 312 -6.68 8.87 -14.42
N TYR A 313 -6.99 7.65 -14.87
CA TYR A 313 -6.54 7.18 -16.19
C TYR A 313 -7.06 8.06 -17.31
N SER A 314 -8.36 8.44 -17.26
CA SER A 314 -8.95 9.34 -18.28
C SER A 314 -8.24 10.67 -18.31
N ARG A 315 -7.95 11.27 -17.15
CA ARG A 315 -7.24 12.55 -17.05
C ARG A 315 -5.79 12.47 -17.54
N ILE A 316 -5.05 11.42 -17.16
CA ILE A 316 -3.67 11.22 -17.62
C ILE A 316 -3.63 11.07 -19.15
N ILE A 317 -4.57 10.32 -19.73
CA ILE A 317 -4.68 10.17 -21.17
C ILE A 317 -5.01 11.51 -21.82
N GLU A 318 -5.92 12.28 -21.26
CA GLU A 318 -6.30 13.60 -21.75
C GLU A 318 -5.11 14.59 -21.71
N GLU A 319 -4.32 14.58 -20.64
CA GLU A 319 -3.10 15.41 -20.53
C GLU A 319 -2.10 15.09 -21.65
N VAL A 320 -1.99 13.84 -22.08
CA VAL A 320 -1.01 13.41 -23.09
C VAL A 320 -1.56 13.56 -24.52
N THR A 321 -2.85 13.28 -24.74
CA THR A 321 -3.44 13.14 -26.09
C THR A 321 -4.49 14.20 -26.43
N GLY A 322 -4.83 15.08 -25.50
CA GLY A 322 -5.91 16.07 -25.66
C GLY A 322 -7.33 15.49 -25.55
N THR A 323 -7.48 14.19 -25.37
CA THR A 323 -8.80 13.51 -25.26
C THR A 323 -8.77 12.44 -24.20
N GLY A 324 -9.67 12.51 -23.22
CA GLY A 324 -9.79 11.49 -22.17
C GLY A 324 -10.25 10.12 -22.69
N LEU A 325 -10.20 9.14 -21.83
CA LEU A 325 -10.65 7.77 -22.11
C LEU A 325 -12.16 7.74 -22.41
N TYR A 326 -12.93 8.60 -21.77
CA TYR A 326 -14.37 8.77 -21.97
C TYR A 326 -14.80 10.21 -21.63
N LYS A 327 -15.85 10.68 -22.30
CA LYS A 327 -16.47 11.98 -22.01
C LYS A 327 -17.38 11.93 -20.78
N ASN A 328 -18.14 10.85 -20.62
CA ASN A 328 -19.07 10.68 -19.50
C ASN A 328 -19.11 9.19 -19.09
N VAL A 329 -18.61 8.90 -17.90
CA VAL A 329 -18.56 7.54 -17.34
C VAL A 329 -19.93 6.98 -16.99
N ASP A 330 -20.93 7.82 -16.71
CA ASP A 330 -22.26 7.36 -16.29
C ASP A 330 -23.04 6.69 -17.42
N VAL A 331 -22.73 7.02 -18.67
CA VAL A 331 -23.26 6.27 -19.83
C VAL A 331 -22.84 4.82 -19.78
N TYR A 332 -21.60 4.52 -19.42
CA TYR A 332 -21.10 3.15 -19.30
C TYR A 332 -21.68 2.44 -18.08
N LYS A 333 -21.84 3.15 -16.95
CA LYS A 333 -22.50 2.59 -15.76
C LYS A 333 -23.96 2.19 -16.06
N SER A 334 -24.71 3.06 -16.74
CA SER A 334 -26.09 2.77 -17.15
C SER A 334 -26.14 1.53 -18.04
N ARG A 335 -25.30 1.46 -19.07
CA ARG A 335 -25.22 0.32 -19.98
C ARG A 335 -24.77 -0.98 -19.29
N ALA A 336 -23.88 -0.90 -18.30
CA ALA A 336 -23.48 -2.06 -17.53
C ALA A 336 -24.64 -2.65 -16.72
N ARG A 337 -25.47 -1.77 -16.12
CA ARG A 337 -26.67 -2.21 -15.36
C ARG A 337 -27.74 -2.86 -16.25
N SER A 338 -27.88 -2.39 -17.47
CA SER A 338 -28.89 -2.91 -18.46
C SER A 338 -28.36 -4.08 -19.31
N GLY A 339 -27.13 -4.55 -19.11
CA GLY A 339 -26.51 -5.57 -19.95
C GLY A 339 -26.02 -5.07 -21.31
N GLY A 340 -26.18 -3.78 -21.63
CA GLY A 340 -25.81 -3.19 -22.92
C GLY A 340 -24.29 -3.07 -23.18
N LEU A 341 -23.43 -3.49 -22.22
CA LEU A 341 -21.99 -3.59 -22.44
C LEU A 341 -21.50 -4.99 -22.77
N ASN A 342 -22.31 -6.06 -22.60
CA ASN A 342 -21.82 -7.44 -22.73
C ASN A 342 -21.25 -7.72 -24.13
N GLN A 343 -21.99 -7.33 -25.18
CA GLN A 343 -21.52 -7.51 -26.56
C GLN A 343 -20.24 -6.71 -26.85
N ARG A 344 -20.14 -5.49 -26.33
CA ARG A 344 -18.96 -4.64 -26.51
C ARG A 344 -17.76 -5.19 -25.75
N LEU A 345 -17.98 -5.74 -24.55
CA LEU A 345 -16.95 -6.43 -23.78
C LEU A 345 -16.42 -7.64 -24.58
N THR A 346 -17.31 -8.45 -25.14
CA THR A 346 -16.93 -9.60 -25.99
C THR A 346 -16.09 -9.15 -27.17
N GLN A 347 -16.50 -8.10 -27.88
CA GLN A 347 -15.75 -7.57 -29.03
C GLN A 347 -14.34 -7.10 -28.67
N LEU A 348 -14.20 -6.37 -27.55
CA LEU A 348 -12.88 -5.94 -27.07
C LEU A 348 -12.03 -7.12 -26.59
N ALA A 349 -12.65 -8.08 -25.89
CA ALA A 349 -11.95 -9.27 -25.43
C ALA A 349 -11.44 -10.11 -26.63
N GLN A 350 -12.23 -10.25 -27.67
CA GLN A 350 -11.81 -10.92 -28.92
C GLN A 350 -10.71 -10.16 -29.65
N LYS A 351 -10.80 -8.82 -29.71
CA LYS A 351 -9.75 -7.99 -30.33
C LYS A 351 -8.38 -8.17 -29.66
N TYR A 352 -8.37 -8.42 -28.35
CA TYR A 352 -7.14 -8.61 -27.55
C TYR A 352 -7.00 -10.04 -27.04
N GLU A 353 -7.56 -11.01 -27.78
CA GLU A 353 -7.54 -12.43 -27.41
C GLU A 353 -6.11 -12.93 -27.18
N ASP A 354 -5.17 -12.59 -28.05
CA ASP A 354 -3.77 -12.99 -27.91
C ASP A 354 -3.11 -12.45 -26.64
N ILE A 355 -3.42 -11.22 -26.26
CA ILE A 355 -2.94 -10.62 -25.01
C ILE A 355 -3.57 -11.32 -23.80
N ILE A 356 -4.89 -11.53 -23.83
CA ILE A 356 -5.63 -12.17 -22.74
C ILE A 356 -5.19 -13.63 -22.59
N ASN A 357 -4.92 -14.31 -23.68
CA ASN A 357 -4.40 -15.69 -23.70
C ASN A 357 -2.91 -15.79 -23.33
N GLY A 358 -2.22 -14.66 -23.14
CA GLY A 358 -0.84 -14.63 -22.69
C GLY A 358 0.18 -14.90 -23.80
N SER A 359 -0.23 -14.92 -25.07
CA SER A 359 0.68 -15.14 -26.19
C SER A 359 1.74 -14.05 -26.33
N ASN A 360 1.44 -12.82 -25.89
CA ASN A 360 2.37 -11.69 -25.95
C ASN A 360 3.41 -11.70 -24.82
N ASN A 361 3.15 -12.36 -23.70
CA ASN A 361 4.11 -12.43 -22.60
C ASN A 361 4.08 -13.81 -21.90
N PRO A 362 4.61 -14.85 -22.54
CA PRO A 362 4.59 -16.22 -22.02
C PRO A 362 5.32 -16.37 -20.67
N LYS A 363 6.29 -15.51 -20.34
CA LYS A 363 6.95 -15.52 -19.01
C LYS A 363 6.02 -15.14 -17.88
N LYS A 364 5.06 -14.25 -18.13
CA LYS A 364 4.09 -13.74 -17.15
C LYS A 364 2.84 -14.62 -17.06
N THR A 365 2.53 -15.33 -18.12
CA THR A 365 1.31 -16.13 -18.30
C THR A 365 1.60 -17.60 -18.57
N SER A 366 2.81 -18.07 -18.30
CA SER A 366 3.22 -19.44 -18.60
C SER A 366 2.27 -20.47 -17.95
N GLY A 367 1.84 -21.45 -18.74
CA GLY A 367 0.87 -22.46 -18.30
C GLY A 367 -0.60 -22.05 -18.45
N PHE A 368 -0.88 -20.81 -18.84
CA PHE A 368 -2.24 -20.37 -19.09
C PHE A 368 -2.59 -20.58 -20.58
N VAL A 369 -3.54 -21.46 -20.83
CA VAL A 369 -4.16 -21.66 -22.16
C VAL A 369 -5.63 -21.34 -22.02
N ALA A 370 -6.03 -20.16 -22.49
CA ALA A 370 -7.44 -19.78 -22.47
C ALA A 370 -8.20 -20.46 -23.63
N PRO A 371 -9.45 -20.83 -23.43
CA PRO A 371 -10.32 -21.17 -24.52
C PRO A 371 -10.54 -19.97 -25.43
N LYS A 372 -10.92 -20.19 -26.69
CA LYS A 372 -11.27 -19.10 -27.60
C LYS A 372 -12.33 -18.20 -26.96
N ILE A 373 -12.11 -16.89 -27.03
CA ILE A 373 -13.06 -15.92 -26.46
C ILE A 373 -14.25 -15.79 -27.39
N THR A 374 -15.38 -16.28 -26.94
CA THR A 374 -16.68 -16.17 -27.60
C THR A 374 -17.69 -15.46 -26.70
N LYS A 375 -18.82 -15.11 -27.26
CA LYS A 375 -19.93 -14.59 -26.45
C LYS A 375 -20.31 -15.56 -25.32
N GLU A 376 -20.34 -16.86 -25.62
CA GLU A 376 -20.69 -17.90 -24.65
C GLU A 376 -19.67 -17.96 -23.50
N THR A 377 -18.38 -17.82 -23.77
CA THR A 377 -17.35 -17.80 -22.69
C THR A 377 -17.46 -16.55 -21.83
N VAL A 378 -17.73 -15.38 -22.42
CA VAL A 378 -17.97 -14.14 -21.64
C VAL A 378 -19.25 -14.24 -20.83
N ASP A 379 -20.34 -14.75 -21.41
CA ASP A 379 -21.61 -14.96 -20.72
C ASP A 379 -21.48 -15.99 -19.58
N TYR A 380 -20.66 -17.03 -19.76
CA TYR A 380 -20.37 -18.00 -18.71
C TYR A 380 -19.73 -17.32 -17.48
N HIS A 381 -18.68 -16.50 -17.65
CA HIS A 381 -18.05 -15.78 -16.54
C HIS A 381 -18.98 -14.72 -15.94
N TYR A 382 -19.71 -13.99 -16.77
CA TYR A 382 -20.71 -13.02 -16.33
C TYR A 382 -21.77 -13.66 -15.43
N ASN A 383 -22.25 -14.86 -15.79
CA ASN A 383 -23.29 -15.54 -15.02
C ASN A 383 -22.80 -16.10 -13.68
N ARG A 384 -21.51 -16.32 -13.50
CA ARG A 384 -20.89 -16.82 -12.25
C ARG A 384 -20.53 -15.72 -11.26
N THR A 385 -20.46 -14.48 -11.71
CA THR A 385 -20.10 -13.36 -10.82
C THR A 385 -21.29 -12.90 -9.99
N ALA A 386 -21.05 -12.59 -8.71
CA ALA A 386 -22.09 -12.12 -7.79
C ALA A 386 -22.63 -10.73 -8.17
N ASN A 387 -21.77 -9.85 -8.70
CA ASN A 387 -22.13 -8.49 -9.13
C ASN A 387 -21.85 -8.31 -10.62
N LYS A 388 -22.81 -8.76 -11.44
CA LYS A 388 -22.70 -8.78 -12.90
C LYS A 388 -22.41 -7.41 -13.50
N GLY A 389 -23.13 -6.38 -13.07
CA GLY A 389 -22.95 -5.02 -13.57
C GLY A 389 -21.57 -4.46 -13.25
N GLN A 390 -21.07 -4.67 -12.03
CA GLN A 390 -19.74 -4.26 -11.62
C GLN A 390 -18.65 -4.98 -12.42
N TRP A 391 -18.77 -6.29 -12.60
CA TRP A 391 -17.81 -7.09 -13.35
C TRP A 391 -17.69 -6.61 -14.80
N VAL A 392 -18.82 -6.51 -15.53
CA VAL A 392 -18.84 -6.03 -16.92
C VAL A 392 -18.29 -4.62 -17.04
N PHE A 393 -18.69 -3.73 -16.13
CA PHE A 393 -18.23 -2.34 -16.14
C PHE A 393 -16.70 -2.25 -16.01
N SER A 394 -16.15 -2.92 -15.01
CA SER A 394 -14.70 -2.88 -14.74
C SER A 394 -13.88 -3.54 -15.86
N LYS A 395 -14.31 -4.70 -16.36
CA LYS A 395 -13.60 -5.41 -17.44
C LYS A 395 -13.66 -4.64 -18.76
N TYR A 396 -14.82 -4.09 -19.08
CA TYR A 396 -14.97 -3.26 -20.27
C TYR A 396 -14.08 -2.01 -20.23
N LEU A 397 -14.06 -1.27 -19.12
CA LEU A 397 -13.23 -0.07 -19.02
C LEU A 397 -11.73 -0.41 -18.96
N GLY A 398 -11.33 -1.52 -18.34
CA GLY A 398 -9.96 -2.00 -18.39
C GLY A 398 -9.49 -2.32 -19.80
N LEU A 399 -10.31 -3.05 -20.59
CA LEU A 399 -10.00 -3.33 -21.99
C LEU A 399 -10.08 -2.09 -22.89
N MET A 400 -10.97 -1.15 -22.59
CA MET A 400 -11.03 0.14 -23.30
C MET A 400 -9.77 0.97 -23.06
N LEU A 401 -9.20 0.91 -21.86
CA LEU A 401 -7.89 1.51 -21.58
C LEU A 401 -6.78 0.83 -22.39
N VAL A 402 -6.77 -0.50 -22.46
CA VAL A 402 -5.84 -1.26 -23.32
C VAL A 402 -5.98 -0.82 -24.77
N ASP A 403 -7.21 -0.75 -25.29
CA ASP A 403 -7.49 -0.32 -26.67
C ASP A 403 -6.94 1.08 -26.95
N ARG A 404 -7.12 1.99 -26.00
CA ARG A 404 -6.60 3.35 -26.11
C ARG A 404 -5.07 3.39 -26.10
N LEU A 405 -4.41 2.65 -25.19
CA LEU A 405 -2.96 2.55 -25.13
C LEU A 405 -2.36 1.95 -26.40
N MET A 406 -2.95 0.88 -26.92
CA MET A 406 -2.46 0.23 -28.14
C MET A 406 -2.67 1.08 -29.41
N SER A 407 -3.60 2.03 -29.39
CA SER A 407 -3.80 3.00 -30.49
C SER A 407 -2.87 4.20 -30.46
N MET A 408 -2.14 4.42 -29.36
CA MET A 408 -1.22 5.53 -29.18
C MET A 408 0.12 5.26 -29.87
N SER A 409 0.84 6.34 -30.22
CA SER A 409 2.24 6.28 -30.56
C SER A 409 3.08 5.76 -29.37
N LYS A 410 4.26 5.21 -29.64
CA LYS A 410 5.18 4.77 -28.59
C LYS A 410 5.47 5.91 -27.58
N LYS A 411 5.71 7.12 -28.07
CA LYS A 411 6.00 8.28 -27.22
C LYS A 411 4.84 8.60 -26.26
N GLU A 412 3.60 8.59 -26.74
CA GLU A 412 2.42 8.84 -25.92
C GLU A 412 2.21 7.72 -24.88
N ARG A 413 2.36 6.44 -25.27
CA ARG A 413 2.28 5.30 -24.34
C ARG A 413 3.31 5.41 -23.23
N ASP A 414 4.56 5.72 -23.58
CA ASP A 414 5.64 5.90 -22.62
C ASP A 414 5.32 7.05 -21.64
N GLU A 415 4.76 8.17 -22.13
CA GLU A 415 4.40 9.29 -21.27
C GLU A 415 3.22 8.97 -20.36
N VAL A 416 2.16 8.34 -20.86
CA VAL A 416 1.03 7.85 -20.06
C VAL A 416 1.51 6.90 -18.98
N SER A 417 2.39 5.95 -19.32
CA SER A 417 2.95 4.97 -18.38
C SER A 417 3.77 5.65 -17.29
N ASN A 418 4.59 6.63 -17.65
CA ASN A 418 5.36 7.43 -16.71
C ASN A 418 4.46 8.18 -15.72
N LEU A 419 3.42 8.85 -16.20
CA LEU A 419 2.48 9.59 -15.35
C LEU A 419 1.69 8.64 -14.43
N ILE A 420 1.30 7.46 -14.91
CA ILE A 420 0.67 6.42 -14.09
C ILE A 420 1.62 5.96 -12.98
N ALA A 421 2.88 5.68 -13.29
CA ALA A 421 3.88 5.26 -12.31
C ALA A 421 4.11 6.33 -11.24
N LEU A 422 4.28 7.58 -11.65
CA LEU A 422 4.43 8.71 -10.73
C LEU A 422 3.20 8.88 -9.83
N TYR A 423 2.00 8.76 -10.38
CA TYR A 423 0.77 8.86 -9.59
C TYR A 423 0.61 7.69 -8.62
N ALA A 424 0.87 6.45 -9.05
CA ALA A 424 0.77 5.26 -8.22
C ALA A 424 1.72 5.29 -7.02
N THR A 425 2.87 5.94 -7.17
CA THR A 425 3.90 6.06 -6.13
C THR A 425 3.86 7.37 -5.35
N SER A 426 2.86 8.22 -5.60
CA SER A 426 2.74 9.57 -5.02
C SER A 426 3.97 10.44 -5.31
N GLN A 427 4.51 10.36 -6.52
CA GLN A 427 5.65 11.13 -7.01
C GLN A 427 5.29 12.03 -8.21
N SER A 428 4.01 12.32 -8.41
CA SER A 428 3.58 13.32 -9.41
C SER A 428 4.11 14.71 -9.03
N LYS A 429 4.12 15.62 -9.99
CA LYS A 429 4.74 16.97 -9.83
C LYS A 429 4.23 17.77 -8.62
N ASP A 430 2.96 17.55 -8.24
CA ASP A 430 2.30 18.27 -7.15
C ASP A 430 2.17 17.44 -5.86
N SER A 431 2.76 16.22 -5.80
CA SER A 431 2.72 15.36 -4.61
C SER A 431 3.57 15.92 -3.48
N ALA A 432 3.09 15.78 -2.25
CA ALA A 432 3.77 16.26 -1.05
C ALA A 432 5.05 15.47 -0.75
N PRO A 433 6.02 16.07 -0.05
CA PRO A 433 7.11 15.34 0.56
C PRO A 433 6.63 14.54 1.77
N PHE A 434 7.14 13.31 1.92
CA PHE A 434 6.85 12.44 3.05
C PHE A 434 7.96 11.41 3.27
N LEU A 435 7.95 10.75 4.44
CA LEU A 435 8.80 9.60 4.75
C LEU A 435 8.03 8.31 4.51
N LYS A 436 8.65 7.34 3.90
CA LYS A 436 8.13 5.99 3.79
C LYS A 436 8.94 5.04 4.67
N ALA A 437 8.29 4.47 5.68
CA ALA A 437 8.88 3.46 6.56
C ALA A 437 8.60 2.06 6.00
N MET A 438 9.67 1.30 5.71
CA MET A 438 9.60 -0.03 5.08
C MET A 438 10.50 -1.03 5.78
#